data_9825946fcb2b7ff6c063944217920172
#
_entry.id   9825946fcb2b7ff6c063944217920172
#
_cell.length_a   1.000
_cell.length_b   1.000
_cell.length_c   1.000
_cell.angle_alpha   90.00
_cell.angle_beta   90.00
_cell.angle_gamma   90.00
#
_symmetry.space_group_name_H-M   'P 1'
#
loop_
_entity.id
_entity.type
_entity.pdbx_description
1 polymer ?
#
loop_
_entity_poly.entity_id
_entity_poly.type
_entity_poly.pdbx_seq_one_letter_code
_entity_poly.pdbx_strand_id
1 'polypeptide(L)'
;MFKHFFLFEIKNALKQPMIYIFLGLLALLTFGATASDNIQIGGSVGNVLRNAPHVITVYTTVMTIFGLLMAAAFYNNAALRDFSNEFNEILFSTPLKKSSYFFGRFCGALLLSTIPLLGVFIGTVLGSIVAPLFGWIDADRFGSFYLETFTNNYFLFILPNMFIAGSIIFALANI
;
A
#
# COMPACT_ATOMS: atom_id res chain seq x y z
N MET A 1 11.54 3.12 -23.79
CA MET A 1 12.45 2.71 -22.69
C MET A 1 11.77 2.83 -21.32
N PHE A 2 11.27 3.98 -20.87
CA PHE A 2 10.56 4.14 -19.58
C PHE A 2 9.53 3.02 -19.32
N LYS A 3 8.58 2.82 -20.24
CA LYS A 3 7.52 1.80 -20.13
C LYS A 3 8.05 0.38 -19.89
N HIS A 4 9.21 0.04 -20.46
CA HIS A 4 9.79 -1.29 -20.27
C HIS A 4 10.31 -1.49 -18.85
N PHE A 5 11.03 -0.50 -18.29
CA PHE A 5 11.51 -0.56 -16.91
C PHE A 5 10.36 -0.57 -15.91
N PHE A 6 9.37 0.28 -16.12
CA PHE A 6 8.17 0.34 -15.30
C PHE A 6 7.39 -0.99 -15.28
N LEU A 7 7.09 -1.56 -16.46
CA LEU A 7 6.39 -2.84 -16.54
C LEU A 7 7.22 -4.01 -16.01
N PHE A 8 8.53 -3.94 -16.19
CA PHE A 8 9.43 -4.95 -15.64
C PHE A 8 9.39 -4.97 -14.11
N GLU A 9 9.43 -3.78 -13.46
CA GLU A 9 9.29 -3.68 -12.00
C GLU A 9 7.99 -4.30 -11.52
N ILE A 10 6.86 -3.92 -12.13
CA ILE A 10 5.56 -4.44 -11.75
C ILE A 10 5.49 -5.96 -11.92
N LYS A 11 5.90 -6.48 -13.09
CA LYS A 11 5.87 -7.93 -13.34
C LYS A 11 6.75 -8.72 -12.39
N ASN A 12 7.94 -8.20 -12.08
CA ASN A 12 8.86 -8.87 -11.18
C ASN A 12 8.33 -8.89 -9.74
N ALA A 13 7.83 -7.77 -9.27
CA ALA A 13 7.33 -7.67 -7.91
C ALA A 13 6.00 -8.43 -7.69
N LEU A 14 5.10 -8.44 -8.67
CA LEU A 14 3.87 -9.23 -8.58
C LEU A 14 4.13 -10.75 -8.52
N LYS A 15 5.32 -11.22 -8.87
CA LYS A 15 5.72 -12.61 -8.65
C LYS A 15 6.21 -12.88 -7.23
N GLN A 16 6.48 -11.84 -6.46
CA GLN A 16 6.96 -11.97 -5.08
C GLN A 16 5.78 -12.17 -4.14
N PRO A 17 5.78 -13.22 -3.31
CA PRO A 17 4.68 -13.48 -2.38
C PRO A 17 4.54 -12.39 -1.31
N MET A 18 5.57 -11.62 -1.07
CA MET A 18 5.64 -10.59 -0.03
C MET A 18 4.53 -9.52 -0.16
N ILE A 19 4.19 -9.10 -1.40
CA ILE A 19 3.11 -8.14 -1.66
C ILE A 19 1.77 -8.68 -1.16
N TYR A 20 1.47 -9.94 -1.50
CA TYR A 20 0.20 -10.57 -1.13
C TYR A 20 0.10 -10.85 0.36
N ILE A 21 1.22 -11.21 1.01
CA ILE A 21 1.28 -11.42 2.46
C ILE A 21 0.96 -10.11 3.19
N PHE A 22 1.60 -9.01 2.80
CA PHE A 22 1.34 -7.70 3.42
C PHE A 22 -0.07 -7.18 3.12
N LEU A 23 -0.55 -7.34 1.89
CA LEU A 23 -1.93 -7.01 1.55
C LEU A 23 -2.93 -7.79 2.41
N GLY A 24 -2.72 -9.10 2.55
CA GLY A 24 -3.55 -9.96 3.39
C GLY A 24 -3.46 -9.60 4.87
N LEU A 25 -2.27 -9.28 5.38
CA LEU A 25 -2.07 -8.87 6.76
C LEU A 25 -2.81 -7.57 7.09
N LEU A 26 -2.67 -6.55 6.24
CA LEU A 26 -3.37 -5.27 6.43
C LEU A 26 -4.88 -5.44 6.27
N ALA A 27 -5.33 -6.26 5.33
CA ALA A 27 -6.74 -6.58 5.16
C ALA A 27 -7.31 -7.30 6.39
N LEU A 28 -6.59 -8.24 6.96
CA LEU A 28 -7.01 -8.99 8.15
C LEU A 28 -7.06 -8.10 9.39
N LEU A 29 -6.07 -7.22 9.58
CA LEU A 29 -6.07 -6.26 10.70
C LEU A 29 -7.26 -5.31 10.63
N THR A 30 -7.51 -4.72 9.46
CA THR A 30 -8.64 -3.79 9.28
C THR A 30 -9.99 -4.50 9.27
N PHE A 31 -10.06 -5.72 8.76
CA PHE A 31 -11.23 -6.59 8.93
C PHE A 31 -11.54 -6.81 10.40
N GLY A 32 -10.55 -7.21 11.19
CA GLY A 32 -10.73 -7.44 12.63
C GLY A 32 -11.17 -6.17 13.39
N ALA A 33 -10.59 -5.01 13.05
CA ALA A 33 -10.97 -3.73 13.65
C ALA A 33 -12.38 -3.28 13.27
N THR A 34 -12.83 -3.62 12.05
CA THR A 34 -14.19 -3.31 11.59
C THR A 34 -15.22 -4.30 12.15
N ALA A 35 -14.87 -5.57 12.26
CA ALA A 35 -15.75 -6.66 12.65
C ALA A 35 -15.77 -6.96 14.16
N SER A 36 -14.92 -6.34 14.98
CA SER A 36 -14.80 -6.61 16.42
C SER A 36 -14.53 -5.35 17.21
N ASP A 37 -15.00 -5.28 18.46
CA ASP A 37 -14.69 -4.22 19.41
C ASP A 37 -13.32 -4.43 20.09
N ASN A 38 -12.80 -5.64 20.03
CA ASN A 38 -11.55 -6.00 20.70
C ASN A 38 -10.30 -5.49 19.97
N ILE A 39 -10.38 -5.30 18.65
CA ILE A 39 -9.28 -4.80 17.83
C ILE A 39 -9.54 -3.33 17.51
N GLN A 40 -8.66 -2.45 17.99
CA GLN A 40 -8.77 -1.02 17.80
C GLN A 40 -7.56 -0.49 17.03
N ILE A 41 -7.83 0.27 15.97
CA ILE A 41 -6.82 0.94 15.14
C ILE A 41 -7.02 2.44 15.27
N GLY A 42 -6.05 3.14 15.87
CA GLY A 42 -6.13 4.58 16.08
C GLY A 42 -7.10 5.02 17.19
N GLY A 43 -7.55 4.10 18.02
CA GLY A 43 -8.47 4.33 19.13
C GLY A 43 -9.84 3.65 18.96
N SER A 44 -10.72 3.84 19.94
CA SER A 44 -12.08 3.29 19.90
C SER A 44 -12.94 4.02 18.86
N VAL A 45 -13.78 3.28 18.14
CA VAL A 45 -14.70 3.85 17.15
C VAL A 45 -15.79 4.71 17.80
N GLY A 46 -16.10 4.47 19.09
CA GLY A 46 -17.13 5.21 19.81
C GLY A 46 -18.54 5.01 19.23
N ASN A 47 -19.35 6.08 19.26
CA ASN A 47 -20.74 6.07 18.79
C ASN A 47 -20.90 6.42 17.30
N VAL A 48 -19.84 6.34 16.50
CA VAL A 48 -19.93 6.56 15.06
C VAL A 48 -20.09 5.21 14.32
N LEU A 49 -20.54 5.30 13.08
CA LEU A 49 -20.63 4.11 12.21
C LEU A 49 -19.22 3.55 11.94
N ARG A 50 -19.08 2.24 11.97
CA ARG A 50 -17.78 1.56 11.83
C ARG A 50 -17.15 1.71 10.44
N ASN A 51 -17.97 1.94 9.44
CA ASN A 51 -17.54 2.24 8.07
C ASN A 51 -17.69 3.75 7.73
N ALA A 52 -17.77 4.61 8.74
CA ALA A 52 -17.82 6.07 8.50
C ALA A 52 -16.52 6.55 7.82
N PRO A 53 -16.60 7.57 6.96
CA PRO A 53 -15.43 8.15 6.29
C PRO A 53 -14.27 8.48 7.23
N HIS A 54 -14.58 9.03 8.41
CA HIS A 54 -13.57 9.33 9.42
C HIS A 54 -12.84 8.07 9.91
N VAL A 55 -13.54 6.98 10.20
CA VAL A 55 -12.96 5.72 10.67
C VAL A 55 -12.04 5.12 9.62
N ILE A 56 -12.47 5.10 8.37
CA ILE A 56 -11.67 4.61 7.24
C ILE A 56 -10.40 5.45 7.08
N THR A 57 -10.50 6.77 7.25
CA THR A 57 -9.34 7.69 7.19
C THR A 57 -8.36 7.41 8.34
N VAL A 58 -8.84 7.18 9.55
CA VAL A 58 -7.99 6.80 10.70
C VAL A 58 -7.28 5.47 10.41
N TYR A 59 -8.01 4.45 9.95
CA TYR A 59 -7.42 3.16 9.58
C TYR A 59 -6.35 3.32 8.49
N THR A 60 -6.65 4.09 7.45
CA THR A 60 -5.70 4.36 6.36
C THR A 60 -4.45 5.05 6.88
N THR A 61 -4.60 6.08 7.72
CA THR A 61 -3.47 6.86 8.25
C THR A 61 -2.56 5.99 9.11
N VAL A 62 -3.13 5.23 10.05
CA VAL A 62 -2.35 4.35 10.94
C VAL A 62 -1.67 3.23 10.14
N MET A 63 -2.38 2.60 9.21
CA MET A 63 -1.83 1.53 8.38
C MET A 63 -0.77 2.03 7.39
N THR A 64 -0.80 3.30 7.01
CA THR A 64 0.26 3.91 6.18
C THR A 64 1.61 3.89 6.89
N ILE A 65 1.66 3.92 8.22
CA ILE A 65 2.91 3.77 8.98
C ILE A 65 3.56 2.41 8.70
N PHE A 66 2.77 1.33 8.70
CA PHE A 66 3.25 0.01 8.29
C PHE A 66 3.62 -0.02 6.81
N GLY A 67 2.86 0.70 5.98
CA GLY A 67 3.15 0.90 4.56
C GLY A 67 4.52 1.52 4.30
N LEU A 68 4.99 2.44 5.15
CA LEU A 68 6.32 3.06 5.02
C LEU A 68 7.45 2.03 5.19
N LEU A 69 7.31 1.07 6.12
CA LEU A 69 8.28 -0.01 6.28
C LEU A 69 8.35 -0.91 5.04
N MET A 70 7.19 -1.23 4.46
CA MET A 70 7.13 -2.00 3.21
C MET A 70 7.68 -1.22 2.03
N ALA A 71 7.37 0.08 1.95
CA ALA A 71 7.89 0.96 0.92
C ALA A 71 9.43 0.96 0.92
N ALA A 72 10.05 1.01 2.11
CA ALA A 72 11.51 0.94 2.22
C ALA A 72 12.08 -0.30 1.53
N ALA A 73 11.45 -1.47 1.71
CA ALA A 73 11.89 -2.71 1.06
C ALA A 73 11.71 -2.66 -0.46
N PHE A 74 10.58 -2.15 -0.96
CA PHE A 74 10.32 -2.07 -2.41
C PHE A 74 11.23 -1.07 -3.11
N TYR A 75 11.41 0.12 -2.54
CA TYR A 75 12.28 1.14 -3.14
C TYR A 75 13.75 0.75 -3.08
N ASN A 76 14.21 0.16 -1.97
CA ASN A 76 15.57 -0.33 -1.85
C ASN A 76 15.85 -1.45 -2.86
N ASN A 77 14.93 -2.40 -3.00
CA ASN A 77 15.05 -3.46 -3.99
C ASN A 77 15.07 -2.88 -5.43
N ALA A 78 14.19 -1.92 -5.74
CA ALA A 78 14.16 -1.30 -7.07
C ALA A 78 15.44 -0.52 -7.37
N ALA A 79 16.07 0.12 -6.38
CA ALA A 79 17.30 0.87 -6.54
C ALA A 79 18.54 -0.04 -6.69
N LEU A 80 18.68 -1.05 -5.82
CA LEU A 80 19.92 -1.81 -5.66
C LEU A 80 19.95 -3.14 -6.41
N ARG A 81 18.83 -3.65 -6.90
CA ARG A 81 18.76 -5.00 -7.49
C ARG A 81 19.77 -5.27 -8.60
N ASP A 82 20.01 -4.29 -9.49
CA ASP A 82 20.95 -4.51 -10.60
C ASP A 82 22.39 -4.51 -10.14
N PHE A 83 22.69 -3.76 -9.09
CA PHE A 83 24.00 -3.78 -8.45
C PHE A 83 24.21 -5.07 -7.67
N SER A 84 23.22 -5.51 -6.92
CA SER A 84 23.29 -6.77 -6.15
C SER A 84 23.41 -8.03 -7.01
N ASN A 85 22.94 -7.96 -8.26
CA ASN A 85 23.03 -9.07 -9.23
C ASN A 85 24.19 -8.90 -10.24
N GLU A 86 25.09 -7.93 -10.03
CA GLU A 86 26.23 -7.62 -10.91
C GLU A 86 25.82 -7.33 -12.37
N PHE A 87 24.55 -6.96 -12.59
CA PHE A 87 23.99 -6.69 -13.92
C PHE A 87 24.23 -5.24 -14.38
N ASN A 88 24.68 -4.39 -13.49
CA ASN A 88 24.93 -2.97 -13.73
C ASN A 88 25.96 -2.74 -14.86
N GLU A 89 27.03 -3.54 -14.95
CA GLU A 89 28.05 -3.37 -16.00
C GLU A 89 27.47 -3.59 -17.40
N ILE A 90 26.68 -4.64 -17.58
CA ILE A 90 26.01 -4.95 -18.85
C ILE A 90 24.95 -3.89 -19.17
N LEU A 91 24.20 -3.46 -18.17
CA LEU A 91 23.16 -2.47 -18.34
C LEU A 91 23.72 -1.11 -18.80
N PHE A 92 24.79 -0.63 -18.15
CA PHE A 92 25.38 0.66 -18.45
C PHE A 92 26.33 0.67 -19.67
N SER A 93 26.71 -0.51 -20.20
CA SER A 93 27.40 -0.60 -21.48
C SER A 93 26.46 -0.38 -22.69
N THR A 94 25.14 -0.44 -22.47
CA THR A 94 24.14 -0.16 -23.51
C THR A 94 23.78 1.33 -23.56
N PRO A 95 23.32 1.87 -24.72
CA PRO A 95 22.95 3.28 -24.84
C PRO A 95 21.59 3.57 -24.18
N LEU A 96 21.55 3.47 -22.85
CA LEU A 96 20.34 3.71 -22.05
C LEU A 96 20.20 5.20 -21.69
N LYS A 97 18.96 5.72 -21.78
CA LYS A 97 18.63 7.03 -21.19
C LYS A 97 18.49 6.86 -19.68
N LYS A 98 19.47 7.37 -18.91
CA LYS A 98 19.51 7.29 -17.43
C LYS A 98 18.20 7.73 -16.78
N SER A 99 17.57 8.80 -17.27
CA SER A 99 16.28 9.28 -16.77
C SER A 99 15.15 8.26 -16.96
N SER A 100 15.09 7.59 -18.11
CA SER A 100 14.07 6.56 -18.37
C SER A 100 14.22 5.34 -17.46
N TYR A 101 15.45 4.97 -17.15
CA TYR A 101 15.78 3.92 -16.19
C TYR A 101 15.35 4.32 -14.78
N PHE A 102 15.84 5.47 -14.29
CA PHE A 102 15.57 5.96 -12.94
C PHE A 102 14.06 6.13 -12.67
N PHE A 103 13.37 6.92 -13.51
CA PHE A 103 11.94 7.15 -13.32
C PHE A 103 11.09 5.91 -13.55
N GLY A 104 11.49 5.02 -14.45
CA GLY A 104 10.77 3.76 -14.67
C GLY A 104 10.76 2.88 -13.44
N ARG A 105 11.90 2.75 -12.76
CA ARG A 105 12.03 1.98 -11.52
C ARG A 105 11.34 2.67 -10.36
N PHE A 106 11.53 3.97 -10.20
CA PHE A 106 10.87 4.74 -9.14
C PHE A 106 9.34 4.65 -9.22
N CYS A 107 8.76 4.92 -10.40
CA CYS A 107 7.30 4.84 -10.57
C CYS A 107 6.77 3.41 -10.40
N GLY A 108 7.55 2.40 -10.80
CA GLY A 108 7.21 1.01 -10.55
C GLY A 108 7.15 0.70 -9.06
N ALA A 109 8.19 1.08 -8.31
CA ALA A 109 8.26 0.89 -6.86
C ALA A 109 7.17 1.69 -6.13
N LEU A 110 6.85 2.90 -6.60
CA LEU A 110 5.74 3.72 -6.05
C LEU A 110 4.41 2.97 -6.14
N LEU A 111 4.03 2.47 -7.30
CA LEU A 111 2.79 1.71 -7.43
C LEU A 111 2.79 0.45 -6.56
N LEU A 112 3.91 -0.27 -6.53
CA LEU A 112 4.04 -1.49 -5.75
C LEU A 112 3.93 -1.25 -4.24
N SER A 113 4.44 -0.13 -3.74
CA SER A 113 4.33 0.25 -2.32
C SER A 113 2.89 0.60 -1.91
N THR A 114 2.03 1.02 -2.85
CA THR A 114 0.63 1.33 -2.57
C THR A 114 -0.29 0.10 -2.58
N ILE A 115 0.08 -0.98 -3.29
CA ILE A 115 -0.77 -2.18 -3.42
C ILE A 115 -1.12 -2.83 -2.07
N PRO A 116 -0.19 -3.08 -1.13
CA PRO A 116 -0.53 -3.65 0.16
C PRO A 116 -1.53 -2.81 0.96
N LEU A 117 -1.49 -1.49 0.82
CA LEU A 117 -2.40 -0.57 1.51
C LEU A 117 -3.84 -0.63 0.98
N LEU A 118 -4.07 -1.18 -0.22
CA LEU A 118 -5.42 -1.52 -0.68
C LEU A 118 -6.09 -2.58 0.21
N GLY A 119 -5.29 -3.36 0.93
CA GLY A 119 -5.77 -4.30 1.94
C GLY A 119 -6.64 -3.63 3.01
N VAL A 120 -6.33 -2.38 3.37
CA VAL A 120 -7.14 -1.60 4.33
C VAL A 120 -8.59 -1.46 3.84
N PHE A 121 -8.77 -1.16 2.57
CA PHE A 121 -10.09 -0.99 1.97
C PHE A 121 -10.82 -2.34 1.85
N ILE A 122 -10.10 -3.37 1.40
CA ILE A 122 -10.65 -4.74 1.31
C ILE A 122 -11.12 -5.22 2.68
N GLY A 123 -10.28 -5.07 3.71
CA GLY A 123 -10.60 -5.49 5.07
C GLY A 123 -11.80 -4.74 5.66
N THR A 124 -11.87 -3.42 5.45
CA THR A 124 -13.00 -2.60 5.91
C THR A 124 -14.31 -3.01 5.23
N VAL A 125 -14.30 -3.23 3.91
CA VAL A 125 -15.47 -3.66 3.15
C VAL A 125 -15.93 -5.05 3.61
N LEU A 126 -15.02 -6.01 3.69
CA LEU A 126 -15.34 -7.36 4.16
C LEU A 126 -15.86 -7.35 5.59
N GLY A 127 -15.24 -6.57 6.48
CA GLY A 127 -15.71 -6.43 7.88
C GLY A 127 -17.12 -5.86 7.97
N SER A 128 -17.42 -4.85 7.15
CA SER A 128 -18.76 -4.23 7.12
C SER A 128 -19.87 -5.15 6.61
N ILE A 129 -19.53 -6.15 5.80
CA ILE A 129 -20.48 -7.12 5.27
C ILE A 129 -20.60 -8.32 6.21
N VAL A 130 -19.46 -8.87 6.65
CA VAL A 130 -19.41 -10.13 7.39
C VAL A 130 -19.90 -9.95 8.84
N ALA A 131 -19.52 -8.86 9.51
CA ALA A 131 -19.85 -8.67 10.93
C ALA A 131 -21.38 -8.68 11.21
N PRO A 132 -22.22 -7.94 10.48
CA PRO A 132 -23.67 -8.01 10.68
C PRO A 132 -24.28 -9.34 10.21
N LEU A 133 -23.72 -9.97 9.17
CA LEU A 133 -24.19 -11.27 8.68
C LEU A 133 -24.08 -12.39 9.73
N PHE A 134 -22.99 -12.37 10.51
CA PHE A 134 -22.75 -13.37 11.57
C PHE A 134 -23.20 -12.90 12.94
N GLY A 135 -23.83 -11.72 13.05
CA GLY A 135 -24.30 -11.17 14.31
C GLY A 135 -23.18 -10.80 15.31
N TRP A 136 -21.95 -10.55 14.81
CA TRP A 136 -20.84 -10.12 15.67
C TRP A 136 -21.01 -8.67 16.12
N ILE A 137 -21.65 -7.87 15.30
CA ILE A 137 -21.95 -6.48 15.54
C ILE A 137 -23.31 -6.15 14.90
N ASP A 138 -24.09 -5.34 15.58
CA ASP A 138 -25.41 -4.95 15.11
C ASP A 138 -25.34 -4.21 13.77
N ALA A 139 -26.27 -4.48 12.87
CA ALA A 139 -26.33 -3.92 11.53
C ALA A 139 -26.43 -2.38 11.56
N ASP A 140 -27.07 -1.82 12.59
CA ASP A 140 -27.24 -0.38 12.78
C ASP A 140 -25.90 0.37 13.01
N ARG A 141 -24.82 -0.38 13.30
CA ARG A 141 -23.47 0.17 13.44
C ARG A 141 -22.76 0.37 12.10
N PHE A 142 -23.38 0.01 10.99
CA PHE A 142 -22.83 0.17 9.65
C PHE A 142 -23.73 1.07 8.80
N GLY A 143 -23.12 2.05 8.13
CA GLY A 143 -23.80 2.95 7.21
C GLY A 143 -23.63 2.55 5.75
N SER A 144 -24.10 3.42 4.86
CA SER A 144 -23.94 3.27 3.43
C SER A 144 -22.45 3.23 3.03
N PHE A 145 -22.17 2.52 1.97
CA PHE A 145 -20.81 2.42 1.42
C PHE A 145 -20.51 3.62 0.52
N TYR A 146 -19.45 4.35 0.82
CA TYR A 146 -19.01 5.51 0.04
C TYR A 146 -17.68 5.23 -0.65
N LEU A 147 -17.72 4.89 -1.94
CA LEU A 147 -16.52 4.65 -2.75
C LEU A 147 -15.59 5.87 -2.80
N GLU A 148 -16.18 7.07 -2.76
CA GLU A 148 -15.44 8.33 -2.73
C GLU A 148 -14.46 8.40 -1.57
N THR A 149 -14.83 7.89 -0.39
CA THR A 149 -13.94 7.87 0.78
C THR A 149 -12.65 7.08 0.51
N PHE A 150 -12.75 5.93 -0.13
CA PHE A 150 -11.58 5.10 -0.46
C PHE A 150 -10.71 5.79 -1.50
N THR A 151 -11.33 6.38 -2.53
CA THR A 151 -10.61 7.11 -3.58
C THR A 151 -9.87 8.31 -3.00
N ASN A 152 -10.54 9.11 -2.17
CA ASN A 152 -9.93 10.26 -1.53
C ASN A 152 -8.78 9.86 -0.60
N ASN A 153 -8.95 8.82 0.22
CA ASN A 153 -7.89 8.32 1.08
C ASN A 153 -6.69 7.79 0.28
N TYR A 154 -6.93 7.13 -0.86
CA TYR A 154 -5.84 6.67 -1.71
C TYR A 154 -5.02 7.84 -2.28
N PHE A 155 -5.66 8.84 -2.87
CA PHE A 155 -4.98 9.96 -3.52
C PHE A 155 -4.45 11.02 -2.56
N LEU A 156 -5.10 11.25 -1.41
CA LEU A 156 -4.71 12.29 -0.46
C LEU A 156 -3.76 11.79 0.64
N PHE A 157 -3.81 10.50 1.00
CA PHE A 157 -2.99 9.95 2.08
C PHE A 157 -1.98 8.91 1.60
N ILE A 158 -2.44 7.85 0.93
CA ILE A 158 -1.55 6.73 0.56
C ILE A 158 -0.49 7.18 -0.45
N LEU A 159 -0.93 7.68 -1.58
CA LEU A 159 -0.04 7.99 -2.71
C LEU A 159 0.98 9.09 -2.37
N PRO A 160 0.61 10.25 -1.74
CA PRO A 160 1.59 11.27 -1.38
C PRO A 160 2.59 10.79 -0.32
N ASN A 161 2.14 10.05 0.69
CA ASN A 161 3.04 9.52 1.72
C ASN A 161 4.04 8.53 1.14
N MET A 162 3.60 7.62 0.27
CA MET A 162 4.48 6.68 -0.41
C MET A 162 5.43 7.39 -1.38
N PHE A 163 4.98 8.46 -2.04
CA PHE A 163 5.84 9.26 -2.93
C PHE A 163 6.94 9.98 -2.17
N ILE A 164 6.60 10.67 -1.06
CA ILE A 164 7.58 11.41 -0.25
C ILE A 164 8.60 10.46 0.36
N ALA A 165 8.14 9.42 1.05
CA ALA A 165 9.03 8.43 1.66
C ALA A 165 9.87 7.71 0.61
N GLY A 166 9.24 7.32 -0.51
CA GLY A 166 9.92 6.67 -1.61
C GLY A 166 10.99 7.53 -2.25
N SER A 167 10.75 8.83 -2.41
CA SER A 167 11.73 9.76 -2.96
C SER A 167 12.99 9.83 -2.10
N ILE A 168 12.82 9.88 -0.77
CA ILE A 168 13.94 9.92 0.17
C ILE A 168 14.71 8.59 0.14
N ILE A 169 14.00 7.46 0.27
CA ILE A 169 14.62 6.13 0.33
C ILE A 169 15.34 5.82 -0.98
N PHE A 170 14.69 6.08 -2.12
CA PHE A 170 15.26 5.80 -3.43
C PHE A 170 16.45 6.70 -3.74
N ALA A 171 16.44 7.97 -3.29
CA ALA A 171 17.58 8.86 -3.41
C ALA A 171 18.76 8.36 -2.57
N LEU A 172 18.54 8.02 -1.29
CA LEU A 172 19.58 7.50 -0.40
C LEU A 172 20.18 6.18 -0.89
N ALA A 173 19.38 5.31 -1.48
CA ALA A 173 19.86 4.04 -2.02
C ALA A 173 20.70 4.17 -3.30
N ASN A 174 20.69 5.33 -3.96
CA ASN A 174 21.46 5.60 -5.19
C ASN A 174 22.71 6.50 -4.95
N ILE A 175 23.00 6.85 -3.70
CA ILE A 175 24.23 7.55 -3.29
C ILE A 175 25.31 6.51 -3.00
#